data_b3eeec99b2138a06e505da695ea89bf1
#
_entry.id   b3eeec99b2138a06e505da695ea89bf1
#
_cell.length_a   1.000
_cell.length_b   1.000
_cell.length_c   1.000
_cell.angle_alpha   90.00
_cell.angle_beta   90.00
_cell.angle_gamma   90.00
#
_symmetry.space_group_name_H-M   'P 1'
#
loop_
_entity.id
_entity.type
_entity.pdbx_description
1 polymer ?
#
loop_
_entity_poly.entity_id
_entity_poly.type
_entity_poly.pdbx_seq_one_letter_code
_entity_poly.pdbx_strand_id
1 'polypeptide(L)'
;TPVNPPSGMQYATIFAQTRAQEAKGSGITATSRVGLVLSARMVDGVTIEKSSIQQERIAYYQPVAPMRASFSVKNEGNVGVDVSYSLKVNSAINGRQIYASKPQSESVYPETVRDFTLSWDQVGVGFYRVEMSITMNGRTHTVRKTVCTVPAWIIILLIIALLSLTAYAVINYRIMRENRANRKAKTKPKVKASPRVN
;
A
#
# COMPACT_ATOMS: atom_id res chain seq x y z
N THR A 1 34.18 27.89 -18.32
CA THR A 1 33.87 27.43 -16.93
C THR A 1 34.07 28.60 -15.99
N PRO A 2 33.16 28.89 -15.06
CA PRO A 2 33.40 29.91 -14.05
C PRO A 2 34.64 29.58 -13.23
N VAL A 3 35.36 30.62 -12.80
CA VAL A 3 36.63 30.49 -12.08
C VAL A 3 36.47 29.82 -10.71
N ASN A 4 35.25 29.83 -10.12
CA ASN A 4 34.90 29.21 -8.83
C ASN A 4 33.50 28.61 -8.93
N PRO A 5 33.34 27.43 -9.52
CA PRO A 5 32.03 26.79 -9.56
C PRO A 5 31.62 26.34 -8.16
N PRO A 6 30.34 26.47 -7.77
CA PRO A 6 29.86 25.95 -6.52
C PRO A 6 30.05 24.43 -6.44
N SER A 7 30.40 23.93 -5.25
CA SER A 7 30.57 22.49 -5.01
C SER A 7 29.25 21.72 -5.16
N GLY A 8 29.35 20.46 -5.55
CA GLY A 8 28.20 19.57 -5.73
C GLY A 8 27.85 19.30 -7.19
N MET A 9 26.62 18.92 -7.43
CA MET A 9 26.15 18.62 -8.79
C MET A 9 25.59 19.85 -9.48
N GLN A 10 26.08 20.11 -10.69
CA GLN A 10 25.61 21.16 -11.59
C GLN A 10 24.85 20.55 -12.76
N TYR A 11 23.75 21.18 -13.15
CA TYR A 11 22.91 20.71 -14.26
C TYR A 11 22.82 21.76 -15.35
N ALA A 12 22.90 21.31 -16.59
CA ALA A 12 22.64 22.12 -17.76
C ALA A 12 21.72 21.36 -18.71
N THR A 13 20.86 22.08 -19.42
CA THR A 13 19.99 21.46 -20.42
C THR A 13 20.29 22.07 -21.79
N ILE A 14 20.58 21.21 -22.76
CA ILE A 14 20.72 21.59 -24.16
C ILE A 14 19.42 21.21 -24.86
N PHE A 15 18.82 22.16 -25.55
CA PHE A 15 17.62 21.93 -26.34
C PHE A 15 17.91 22.01 -27.83
N ALA A 16 17.47 20.99 -28.56
CA ALA A 16 17.34 21.01 -30.02
C ALA A 16 15.87 21.20 -30.35
N GLN A 17 15.57 22.19 -31.18
CA GLN A 17 14.21 22.52 -31.59
C GLN A 17 14.14 22.56 -33.13
N THR A 18 13.12 21.91 -33.70
CA THR A 18 12.86 22.01 -35.13
C THR A 18 12.31 23.41 -35.44
N ARG A 19 12.73 23.97 -36.60
CA ARG A 19 12.13 25.21 -37.09
C ARG A 19 10.67 24.96 -37.48
N ALA A 20 9.79 25.85 -37.04
CA ALA A 20 8.42 25.83 -37.51
C ALA A 20 8.40 26.05 -39.05
N GLN A 21 7.80 25.12 -39.78
CA GLN A 21 7.50 25.40 -41.19
C GLN A 21 6.36 26.37 -41.28
N GLU A 22 6.49 27.40 -42.14
CA GLU A 22 5.37 28.31 -42.38
C GLU A 22 4.22 27.53 -43.00
N ALA A 23 3.05 27.54 -42.31
CA ALA A 23 1.86 26.92 -42.85
C ALA A 23 1.33 27.76 -44.03
N LYS A 24 1.32 27.18 -45.21
CA LYS A 24 0.59 27.77 -46.36
C LYS A 24 -0.88 27.44 -46.22
N GLY A 25 -1.70 28.42 -45.84
CA GLY A 25 -3.14 28.28 -45.61
C GLY A 25 -3.51 28.03 -44.13
N SER A 26 -4.71 27.51 -43.84
CA SER A 26 -5.23 27.23 -42.49
C SER A 26 -4.66 25.93 -41.88
N GLY A 27 -3.37 25.74 -41.93
CA GLY A 27 -2.68 24.56 -41.39
C GLY A 27 -2.17 24.76 -39.96
N ILE A 28 -2.11 23.68 -39.18
CA ILE A 28 -1.47 23.66 -37.83
C ILE A 28 0.02 23.40 -38.03
N THR A 29 0.85 24.28 -37.47
CA THR A 29 2.32 24.08 -37.45
C THR A 29 2.73 23.48 -36.11
N ALA A 30 3.38 22.31 -36.13
CA ALA A 30 3.93 21.67 -34.96
C ALA A 30 5.45 21.84 -34.91
N THR A 31 5.98 22.24 -33.76
CA THR A 31 7.42 22.23 -33.47
C THR A 31 7.73 21.12 -32.47
N SER A 32 8.78 20.34 -32.75
CA SER A 32 9.29 19.35 -31.82
C SER A 32 10.53 19.89 -31.10
N ARG A 33 10.62 19.67 -29.79
CA ARG A 33 11.75 20.07 -28.96
C ARG A 33 12.27 18.86 -28.17
N VAL A 34 13.56 18.61 -28.28
CA VAL A 34 14.24 17.54 -27.53
C VAL A 34 15.25 18.21 -26.60
N GLY A 35 15.22 17.83 -25.31
CA GLY A 35 16.15 18.32 -24.30
C GLY A 35 17.10 17.22 -23.86
N LEU A 36 18.40 17.52 -23.82
CA LEU A 36 19.44 16.70 -23.21
C LEU A 36 19.88 17.34 -21.90
N VAL A 37 19.75 16.63 -20.78
CA VAL A 37 20.22 17.08 -19.47
C VAL A 37 21.68 16.62 -19.31
N LEU A 38 22.57 17.57 -19.08
CA LEU A 38 23.97 17.33 -18.72
C LEU A 38 24.09 17.49 -17.19
N SER A 39 24.76 16.56 -16.54
CA SER A 39 25.12 16.65 -15.14
C SER A 39 26.63 16.62 -14.96
N ALA A 40 27.18 17.53 -14.18
CA ALA A 40 28.59 17.57 -13.82
C ALA A 40 28.73 17.61 -12.30
N ARG A 41 29.58 16.75 -11.74
CA ARG A 41 29.93 16.76 -10.32
C ARG A 41 31.20 17.57 -10.13
N MET A 42 31.12 18.66 -9.38
CA MET A 42 32.27 19.45 -8.95
C MET A 42 32.88 18.82 -7.71
N VAL A 43 34.14 18.39 -7.80
CA VAL A 43 34.82 17.62 -6.75
C VAL A 43 35.55 18.55 -5.76
N ASP A 44 35.85 19.78 -6.17
CA ASP A 44 36.55 20.77 -5.37
C ASP A 44 35.56 21.47 -4.40
N GLY A 45 35.30 20.85 -3.24
CA GLY A 45 34.42 21.43 -2.23
C GLY A 45 33.82 20.41 -1.28
N VAL A 46 33.05 20.89 -0.31
CA VAL A 46 32.40 20.04 0.70
C VAL A 46 31.23 19.29 0.08
N THR A 47 31.36 17.97 0.01
CA THR A 47 30.28 17.08 -0.38
C THR A 47 29.36 16.84 0.82
N ILE A 48 28.09 17.20 0.70
CA ILE A 48 27.08 16.98 1.73
C ILE A 48 26.12 15.89 1.22
N GLU A 49 26.21 14.70 1.82
CA GLU A 49 25.31 13.60 1.57
C GLU A 49 24.27 13.55 2.68
N LYS A 50 23.14 14.20 2.50
CA LYS A 50 22.05 14.22 3.47
C LYS A 50 20.75 13.84 2.78
N SER A 51 20.24 12.66 3.10
CA SER A 51 18.97 12.17 2.57
C SER A 51 18.13 11.56 3.66
N SER A 52 16.82 11.67 3.51
CA SER A 52 15.84 11.13 4.46
C SER A 52 14.63 10.56 3.75
N ILE A 53 14.08 9.46 4.31
CA ILE A 53 12.79 8.94 3.87
C ILE A 53 11.72 9.76 4.56
N GLN A 54 10.83 10.38 3.77
CA GLN A 54 9.80 11.30 4.29
C GLN A 54 8.49 10.59 4.57
N GLN A 55 8.04 9.76 3.64
CA GLN A 55 6.74 9.08 3.74
C GLN A 55 6.89 7.64 3.28
N GLU A 56 6.34 6.73 4.10
CA GLU A 56 6.26 5.31 3.79
C GLU A 56 4.81 4.89 3.90
N ARG A 57 4.21 4.50 2.79
CA ARG A 57 2.79 4.18 2.74
C ARG A 57 2.56 2.81 2.12
N ILE A 58 2.11 1.89 2.95
CA ILE A 58 1.55 0.60 2.54
C ILE A 58 0.18 0.53 3.19
N ALA A 59 -0.88 0.62 2.40
CA ALA A 59 -2.23 0.57 2.93
C ALA A 59 -2.54 -0.85 3.44
N TYR A 60 -3.17 -0.94 4.63
CA TYR A 60 -3.56 -2.23 5.23
C TYR A 60 -4.59 -2.97 4.38
N TYR A 61 -5.53 -2.25 3.79
CA TYR A 61 -6.61 -2.83 3.00
C TYR A 61 -6.46 -2.46 1.52
N GLN A 62 -6.22 -3.48 0.69
CA GLN A 62 -6.05 -3.36 -0.76
C GLN A 62 -6.76 -4.54 -1.46
N PRO A 63 -8.09 -4.47 -1.62
CA PRO A 63 -8.87 -5.60 -2.14
C PRO A 63 -8.79 -5.79 -3.66
N VAL A 64 -8.23 -4.82 -4.38
CA VAL A 64 -8.18 -4.80 -5.85
C VAL A 64 -6.75 -4.59 -6.32
N ALA A 65 -6.32 -5.39 -7.30
CA ALA A 65 -5.03 -5.24 -7.97
C ALA A 65 -5.05 -4.03 -8.96
N PRO A 66 -3.91 -3.36 -9.22
CA PRO A 66 -2.62 -3.60 -8.57
C PRO A 66 -2.56 -3.03 -7.15
N MET A 67 -2.01 -3.82 -6.23
CA MET A 67 -1.67 -3.34 -4.90
C MET A 67 -0.47 -2.41 -5.00
N ARG A 68 -0.35 -1.47 -4.07
CA ARG A 68 0.66 -0.43 -4.12
C ARG A 68 1.35 -0.23 -2.78
N ALA A 69 2.66 0.00 -2.86
CA ALA A 69 3.47 0.54 -1.78
C ALA A 69 4.18 1.78 -2.32
N SER A 70 4.25 2.83 -1.53
CA SER A 70 4.92 4.07 -1.93
C SER A 70 5.79 4.59 -0.79
N PHE A 71 6.83 5.30 -1.17
CA PHE A 71 7.67 6.06 -0.26
C PHE A 71 8.22 7.28 -0.98
N SER A 72 8.64 8.29 -0.24
CA SER A 72 9.31 9.46 -0.79
C SER A 72 10.67 9.65 -0.14
N VAL A 73 11.64 10.08 -0.92
CA VAL A 73 12.98 10.39 -0.48
C VAL A 73 13.25 11.85 -0.74
N LYS A 74 13.68 12.56 0.31
CA LYS A 74 14.18 13.93 0.25
C LYS A 74 15.69 13.90 0.28
N ASN A 75 16.31 14.52 -0.71
CA ASN A 75 17.75 14.79 -0.73
C ASN A 75 18.00 16.24 -0.33
N GLU A 76 18.56 16.45 0.85
CA GLU A 76 18.95 17.79 1.36
C GLU A 76 20.46 18.05 1.17
N GLY A 77 21.14 17.16 0.46
CA GLY A 77 22.54 17.30 0.13
C GLY A 77 22.78 18.07 -1.16
N ASN A 78 24.04 18.28 -1.48
CA ASN A 78 24.49 18.96 -2.70
C ASN A 78 24.95 17.97 -3.80
N VAL A 79 24.78 16.66 -3.58
CA VAL A 79 25.08 15.59 -4.54
C VAL A 79 23.86 14.68 -4.73
N GLY A 80 23.77 14.05 -5.89
CA GLY A 80 22.72 13.05 -6.14
C GLY A 80 22.90 11.83 -5.25
N VAL A 81 21.79 11.28 -4.80
CA VAL A 81 21.73 10.07 -3.97
C VAL A 81 21.05 8.96 -4.76
N ASP A 82 21.74 7.83 -4.89
CA ASP A 82 21.17 6.64 -5.51
C ASP A 82 20.34 5.86 -4.49
N VAL A 83 19.08 5.66 -4.84
CA VAL A 83 18.11 4.93 -4.03
C VAL A 83 17.81 3.60 -4.71
N SER A 84 18.23 2.51 -4.08
CA SER A 84 17.88 1.16 -4.51
C SER A 84 16.73 0.63 -3.68
N TYR A 85 15.71 0.08 -4.32
CA TYR A 85 14.52 -0.38 -3.63
C TYR A 85 13.98 -1.68 -4.21
N SER A 86 13.39 -2.50 -3.34
CA SER A 86 12.77 -3.78 -3.70
C SER A 86 11.59 -4.08 -2.81
N LEU A 87 10.71 -4.97 -3.30
CA LEU A 87 9.50 -5.40 -2.60
C LEU A 87 9.46 -6.92 -2.53
N LYS A 88 9.11 -7.46 -1.36
CA LYS A 88 8.79 -8.87 -1.16
C LYS A 88 7.42 -9.01 -0.54
N VAL A 89 6.63 -9.96 -1.05
CA VAL A 89 5.29 -10.26 -0.55
C VAL A 89 5.23 -11.72 -0.16
N ASN A 90 4.96 -11.98 1.11
CA ASN A 90 4.86 -13.32 1.66
C ASN A 90 3.43 -13.55 2.19
N SER A 91 2.91 -14.76 2.05
CA SER A 91 1.67 -15.14 2.71
C SER A 91 1.82 -15.04 4.23
N ALA A 92 0.87 -14.39 4.90
CA ALA A 92 0.90 -14.25 6.37
C ALA A 92 0.63 -15.58 7.08
N ILE A 93 -0.02 -16.54 6.42
CA ILE A 93 -0.45 -17.82 7.01
C ILE A 93 0.71 -18.83 7.02
N ASN A 94 1.36 -19.04 5.88
CA ASN A 94 2.39 -20.09 5.72
C ASN A 94 3.80 -19.54 5.44
N GLY A 95 3.98 -18.23 5.40
CA GLY A 95 5.27 -17.59 5.14
C GLY A 95 5.80 -17.74 3.70
N ARG A 96 5.06 -18.41 2.81
CA ARG A 96 5.47 -18.63 1.43
C ARG A 96 5.62 -17.31 0.69
N GLN A 97 6.74 -17.12 0.01
CA GLN A 97 6.94 -15.98 -0.87
C GLN A 97 6.05 -16.11 -2.12
N ILE A 98 5.21 -15.09 -2.34
CA ILE A 98 4.28 -15.02 -3.47
C ILE A 98 4.85 -14.13 -4.57
N TYR A 99 5.51 -13.03 -4.18
CA TYR A 99 6.05 -12.07 -5.12
C TYR A 99 7.38 -11.49 -4.59
N ALA A 100 8.31 -11.25 -5.48
CA ALA A 100 9.49 -10.45 -5.21
C ALA A 100 9.81 -9.61 -6.45
N SER A 101 9.97 -8.30 -6.27
CA SER A 101 10.45 -7.43 -7.32
C SER A 101 11.96 -7.56 -7.49
N LYS A 102 12.45 -7.35 -8.70
CA LYS A 102 13.88 -7.10 -8.90
C LYS A 102 14.24 -5.77 -8.21
N PRO A 103 15.45 -5.65 -7.64
CA PRO A 103 15.92 -4.37 -7.15
C PRO A 103 15.93 -3.34 -8.28
N GLN A 104 15.37 -2.19 -8.02
CA GLN A 104 15.37 -1.03 -8.92
C GLN A 104 16.25 0.04 -8.29
N SER A 105 16.97 0.80 -9.08
CA SER A 105 17.82 1.89 -8.60
C SER A 105 17.55 3.14 -9.41
N GLU A 106 17.33 4.24 -8.70
CA GLU A 106 17.07 5.55 -9.28
C GLU A 106 17.75 6.65 -8.46
N SER A 107 18.21 7.70 -9.12
CA SER A 107 18.88 8.80 -8.44
C SER A 107 17.90 9.89 -8.05
N VAL A 108 18.07 10.43 -6.85
CA VAL A 108 17.38 11.62 -6.35
C VAL A 108 18.34 12.79 -6.41
N TYR A 109 17.96 13.82 -7.15
CA TYR A 109 18.78 15.01 -7.35
C TYR A 109 18.91 15.85 -6.08
N PRO A 110 19.96 16.68 -5.96
CA PRO A 110 20.11 17.59 -4.84
C PRO A 110 18.91 18.49 -4.63
N GLU A 111 18.59 18.77 -3.37
CA GLU A 111 17.50 19.67 -2.95
C GLU A 111 16.12 19.32 -3.50
N THR A 112 15.90 18.05 -3.86
CA THR A 112 14.61 17.57 -4.38
C THR A 112 13.98 16.51 -3.51
N VAL A 113 12.67 16.36 -3.67
CA VAL A 113 11.88 15.22 -3.16
C VAL A 113 11.44 14.39 -4.35
N ARG A 114 11.61 13.09 -4.26
CA ARG A 114 11.15 12.16 -5.28
C ARG A 114 10.27 11.07 -4.67
N ASP A 115 9.14 10.84 -5.31
CA ASP A 115 8.18 9.81 -4.93
C ASP A 115 8.44 8.53 -5.73
N PHE A 116 8.38 7.40 -5.03
CA PHE A 116 8.54 6.07 -5.58
C PHE A 116 7.29 5.26 -5.33
N THR A 117 6.87 4.50 -6.35
CA THR A 117 5.72 3.61 -6.23
C THR A 117 6.07 2.24 -6.76
N LEU A 118 5.87 1.23 -5.93
CA LEU A 118 5.97 -0.17 -6.32
C LEU A 118 4.57 -0.77 -6.40
N SER A 119 4.32 -1.55 -7.43
CA SER A 119 3.05 -2.24 -7.62
C SER A 119 3.28 -3.74 -7.83
N TRP A 120 2.28 -4.53 -7.44
CA TRP A 120 2.26 -5.98 -7.67
C TRP A 120 0.83 -6.48 -7.87
N ASP A 121 0.66 -7.47 -8.75
CA ASP A 121 -0.65 -7.96 -9.18
C ASP A 121 -0.94 -9.39 -8.73
N GLN A 122 0.08 -10.17 -8.41
CA GLN A 122 -0.03 -11.60 -8.17
C GLN A 122 -0.34 -11.92 -6.71
N VAL A 123 -1.55 -11.60 -6.28
CA VAL A 123 -1.99 -11.91 -4.91
C VAL A 123 -3.41 -12.44 -4.93
N GLY A 124 -3.63 -13.61 -4.31
CA GLY A 124 -4.96 -14.15 -4.06
C GLY A 124 -5.69 -13.41 -2.94
N VAL A 125 -6.84 -13.94 -2.54
CA VAL A 125 -7.61 -13.43 -1.40
C VAL A 125 -6.95 -13.89 -0.09
N GLY A 126 -6.67 -12.97 0.84
CA GLY A 126 -6.09 -13.31 2.13
C GLY A 126 -5.32 -12.20 2.81
N PHE A 127 -4.39 -12.61 3.68
CA PHE A 127 -3.49 -11.72 4.41
C PHE A 127 -2.05 -11.96 3.97
N TYR A 128 -1.35 -10.87 3.67
CA TYR A 128 0.01 -10.91 3.16
C TYR A 128 0.91 -9.99 3.96
N ARG A 129 2.13 -10.44 4.20
CA ARG A 129 3.19 -9.62 4.78
C ARG A 129 4.01 -9.01 3.65
N VAL A 130 3.94 -7.71 3.53
CA VAL A 130 4.68 -6.92 2.54
C VAL A 130 5.92 -6.37 3.23
N GLU A 131 7.07 -6.60 2.62
CA GLU A 131 8.36 -6.11 3.06
C GLU A 131 8.96 -5.25 1.94
N MET A 132 9.13 -3.97 2.21
CA MET A 132 9.74 -3.00 1.31
C MET A 132 11.11 -2.65 1.86
N SER A 133 12.16 -2.88 1.07
CA SER A 133 13.54 -2.57 1.41
C SER A 133 14.02 -1.40 0.57
N ILE A 134 14.53 -0.36 1.23
CA ILE A 134 15.02 0.87 0.64
C ILE A 134 16.48 1.02 1.07
N THR A 135 17.40 1.06 0.11
CA THR A 135 18.83 1.24 0.37
C THR A 135 19.29 2.57 -0.20
N MET A 136 19.86 3.41 0.63
CA MET A 136 20.47 4.68 0.24
C MET A 136 21.68 4.97 1.13
N ASN A 137 22.72 5.58 0.57
CA ASN A 137 23.96 5.89 1.28
C ASN A 137 24.55 4.68 2.05
N GLY A 138 24.49 3.49 1.47
CA GLY A 138 24.96 2.24 2.08
C GLY A 138 24.13 1.72 3.26
N ARG A 139 23.01 2.37 3.60
CA ARG A 139 22.09 1.95 4.67
C ARG A 139 20.80 1.41 4.09
N THR A 140 20.34 0.26 4.61
CA THR A 140 19.07 -0.34 4.21
C THR A 140 18.03 -0.11 5.29
N HIS A 141 16.93 0.52 4.89
CA HIS A 141 15.73 0.66 5.71
C HIS A 141 14.65 -0.31 5.21
N THR A 142 14.08 -1.09 6.12
CA THR A 142 13.09 -2.11 5.78
C THR A 142 11.78 -1.85 6.50
N VAL A 143 10.72 -1.68 5.72
CA VAL A 143 9.35 -1.48 6.21
C VAL A 143 8.57 -2.77 6.02
N ARG A 144 7.93 -3.23 7.11
CA ARG A 144 7.08 -4.43 7.09
C ARG A 144 5.67 -4.06 7.48
N LYS A 145 4.70 -4.40 6.64
CA LYS A 145 3.27 -4.20 6.91
C LYS A 145 2.46 -5.42 6.49
N THR A 146 1.36 -5.64 7.19
CA THR A 146 0.39 -6.66 6.78
C THR A 146 -0.66 -5.99 5.90
N VAL A 147 -0.99 -6.64 4.79
CA VAL A 147 -1.99 -6.19 3.82
C VAL A 147 -3.10 -7.23 3.74
N CYS A 148 -4.34 -6.77 3.84
CA CYS A 148 -5.54 -7.56 3.66
C CYS A 148 -6.08 -7.34 2.23
N THR A 149 -6.24 -8.43 1.47
CA THR A 149 -6.72 -8.41 0.09
C THR A 149 -8.10 -9.05 -0.06
N VAL A 150 -8.83 -9.23 1.07
CA VAL A 150 -10.17 -9.83 1.06
C VAL A 150 -11.16 -8.85 0.45
N PRO A 151 -11.86 -9.18 -0.65
CA PRO A 151 -12.88 -8.33 -1.22
C PRO A 151 -14.02 -8.03 -0.23
N ALA A 152 -14.54 -6.81 -0.27
CA ALA A 152 -15.57 -6.36 0.67
C ALA A 152 -16.83 -7.25 0.66
N TRP A 153 -17.22 -7.78 -0.51
CA TRP A 153 -18.40 -8.64 -0.61
C TRP A 153 -18.26 -9.95 0.19
N ILE A 154 -17.05 -10.53 0.27
CA ILE A 154 -16.79 -11.72 1.09
C ILE A 154 -16.98 -11.38 2.58
N ILE A 155 -16.50 -10.22 3.01
CA ILE A 155 -16.64 -9.76 4.40
C ILE A 155 -18.12 -9.59 4.73
N ILE A 156 -18.90 -8.97 3.83
CA ILE A 156 -20.34 -8.78 4.00
C ILE A 156 -21.06 -10.13 4.12
N LEU A 157 -20.75 -11.10 3.24
CA LEU A 157 -21.34 -12.44 3.30
C LEU A 157 -21.02 -13.15 4.62
N LEU A 158 -19.80 -13.04 5.13
CA LEU A 158 -19.42 -13.60 6.43
C LEU A 158 -20.20 -12.96 7.59
N ILE A 159 -20.40 -11.66 7.55
CA ILE A 159 -21.20 -10.94 8.57
C ILE A 159 -22.65 -11.42 8.51
N ILE A 160 -23.28 -11.53 7.34
CA ILE A 160 -24.65 -12.01 7.18
C ILE A 160 -24.77 -13.46 7.69
N ALA A 161 -23.82 -14.32 7.36
CA ALA A 161 -23.80 -15.71 7.84
C ALA A 161 -23.71 -15.78 9.38
N LEU A 162 -22.85 -14.95 9.97
CA LEU A 162 -22.71 -14.87 11.44
C LEU A 162 -23.98 -14.38 12.11
N LEU A 163 -24.62 -13.34 11.56
CA LEU A 163 -25.90 -12.82 12.07
C LEU A 163 -27.02 -13.84 11.95
N SER A 164 -27.10 -14.59 10.84
CA SER A 164 -28.11 -15.65 10.67
C SER A 164 -27.90 -16.79 11.65
N LEU A 165 -26.66 -17.19 11.89
CA LEU A 165 -26.31 -18.23 12.86
C LEU A 165 -26.67 -17.82 14.30
N THR A 166 -26.38 -16.58 14.67
CA THR A 166 -26.73 -16.05 16.00
C THR A 166 -28.24 -15.96 16.18
N ALA A 167 -28.98 -15.49 15.18
CA ALA A 167 -30.44 -15.45 15.21
C ALA A 167 -31.02 -16.87 15.35
N TYR A 168 -30.53 -17.82 14.58
CA TYR A 168 -30.93 -19.23 14.67
C TYR A 168 -30.68 -19.80 16.09
N ALA A 169 -29.51 -19.55 16.65
CA ALA A 169 -29.17 -20.02 18.00
C ALA A 169 -30.10 -19.41 19.05
N VAL A 170 -30.42 -18.11 18.96
CA VAL A 170 -31.37 -17.43 19.89
C VAL A 170 -32.78 -18.02 19.78
N ILE A 171 -33.27 -18.24 18.56
CA ILE A 171 -34.59 -18.83 18.33
C ILE A 171 -34.67 -20.23 18.96
N ASN A 172 -33.71 -21.09 18.67
CA ASN A 172 -33.64 -22.43 19.22
C ASN A 172 -33.56 -22.42 20.75
N TYR A 173 -32.79 -21.50 21.34
CA TYR A 173 -32.71 -21.35 22.78
C TYR A 173 -34.07 -20.96 23.40
N ARG A 174 -34.82 -20.03 22.77
CA ARG A 174 -36.17 -19.64 23.21
C ARG A 174 -37.14 -20.82 23.16
N ILE A 175 -37.17 -21.56 22.05
CA ILE A 175 -38.02 -22.74 21.89
C ILE A 175 -37.70 -23.81 22.94
N MET A 176 -36.43 -24.08 23.20
CA MET A 176 -36.02 -25.04 24.24
C MET A 176 -36.45 -24.58 25.64
N ARG A 177 -36.36 -23.29 25.92
CA ARG A 177 -36.78 -22.72 27.20
C ARG A 177 -38.30 -22.84 27.42
N GLU A 178 -39.09 -22.55 26.38
CA GLU A 178 -40.56 -22.70 26.42
C GLU A 178 -40.98 -24.18 26.58
N ASN A 179 -40.35 -25.08 25.84
CA ASN A 179 -40.61 -26.51 25.97
C ASN A 179 -40.26 -27.05 27.36
N ARG A 180 -39.20 -26.56 28.00
CA ARG A 180 -38.84 -26.91 29.39
C ARG A 180 -39.89 -26.35 30.40
N ALA A 181 -40.37 -25.14 30.16
CA ALA A 181 -41.41 -24.52 31.02
C ALA A 181 -42.74 -25.30 30.90
N ASN A 182 -43.16 -25.63 29.69
CA ASN A 182 -44.39 -26.41 29.44
C ASN A 182 -44.31 -27.83 29.99
N ARG A 183 -43.15 -28.49 29.95
CA ARG A 183 -42.98 -29.80 30.64
C ARG A 183 -43.11 -29.69 32.13
N LYS A 184 -42.55 -28.67 32.78
CA LYS A 184 -42.72 -28.43 34.24
C LYS A 184 -44.14 -28.10 34.65
N ALA A 185 -44.88 -27.40 33.77
CA ALA A 185 -46.28 -27.09 34.04
C ALA A 185 -47.22 -28.34 33.98
N LYS A 186 -46.92 -29.28 33.04
CA LYS A 186 -47.69 -30.55 32.93
C LYS A 186 -47.38 -31.55 34.04
N THR A 187 -46.25 -31.43 34.71
CA THR A 187 -45.86 -32.35 35.82
C THR A 187 -46.33 -31.91 37.19
N LYS A 188 -46.98 -30.74 37.35
CA LYS A 188 -47.63 -30.37 38.63
C LYS A 188 -48.85 -31.24 38.87
N PRO A 189 -48.91 -32.04 39.96
CA PRO A 189 -50.07 -32.87 40.27
C PRO A 189 -51.31 -32.01 40.48
N LYS A 190 -52.40 -32.32 39.80
CA LYS A 190 -53.75 -31.77 40.11
C LYS A 190 -54.02 -32.10 41.54
N VAL A 191 -54.03 -31.11 42.44
CA VAL A 191 -54.52 -31.24 43.83
C VAL A 191 -55.97 -31.64 43.71
N LYS A 192 -56.31 -32.92 44.06
CA LYS A 192 -57.65 -33.39 44.17
C LYS A 192 -58.35 -32.55 45.28
N ALA A 193 -59.33 -31.78 44.87
CA ALA A 193 -60.27 -31.16 45.86
C ALA A 193 -60.94 -32.28 46.66
N SER A 194 -60.69 -32.24 47.96
CA SER A 194 -61.38 -33.13 48.91
C SER A 194 -62.91 -32.81 48.97
N PRO A 195 -63.80 -33.78 48.84
CA PRO A 195 -65.21 -33.51 49.00
C PRO A 195 -65.49 -33.08 50.47
N ARG A 196 -66.18 -31.93 50.61
CA ARG A 196 -66.80 -31.56 51.90
C ARG A 196 -67.85 -32.54 52.24
N VAL A 197 -67.70 -33.25 53.40
CA VAL A 197 -68.71 -34.05 54.02
C VAL A 197 -69.55 -33.08 54.89
N ASN A 198 -70.85 -33.07 54.66
CA ASN A 198 -71.86 -32.48 55.57
C ASN A 198 -72.08 -33.36 56.81
#